data_57b2aeb0e3f8330ad2e97b254a708781
#
_entry.id   57b2aeb0e3f8330ad2e97b254a708781
#
_cell.length_a   1.000
_cell.length_b   1.000
_cell.length_c   1.000
_cell.angle_alpha   90.00
_cell.angle_beta   90.00
_cell.angle_gamma   90.00
#
_symmetry.space_group_name_H-M   'P 1'
#
loop_
_entity.id
_entity.type
_entity.pdbx_description
1 polymer ?
#
loop_
_entity_poly.entity_id
_entity_poly.type
_entity_poly.pdbx_seq_one_letter_code
_entity_poly.pdbx_strand_id
1 'polypeptide(L)' 'MVAAIFPGSFDPITYGHLEIIKSSLKMFKNIVIAIGSNIEKQPLFSVDERISIIEDIIKSDLPQDRERIKIISFKGLLVD' A
#
# COMPACT_ATOMS: atom_id res chain seq x y z
N MET A 1 16.38 13.32 2.12
CA MET A 1 15.45 12.29 2.57
C MET A 1 14.72 11.69 1.39
N VAL A 2 14.61 10.39 1.34
CA VAL A 2 14.06 9.70 0.19
C VAL A 2 12.88 8.84 0.60
N ALA A 3 11.84 8.89 -0.18
CA ALA A 3 10.65 8.07 0.03
C ALA A 3 10.48 7.12 -1.14
N ALA A 4 10.02 5.92 -0.86
CA ALA A 4 9.66 4.97 -1.91
C ALA A 4 8.15 4.97 -2.08
N ILE A 5 7.70 4.89 -3.33
CA ILE A 5 6.29 4.88 -3.65
C ILE A 5 5.95 3.55 -4.30
N PHE A 6 4.94 2.88 -3.77
CA PHE A 6 4.48 1.60 -4.29
C PHE A 6 3.07 1.76 -4.85
N PRO A 7 2.94 1.94 -6.16
CA PRO A 7 1.61 2.01 -6.77
C PRO A 7 1.08 0.61 -7.05
N GLY A 8 -0.20 0.44 -6.91
CA GLY A 8 -0.84 -0.83 -7.21
C GLY A 8 -2.31 -0.82 -6.80
N SER A 9 -3.00 -1.89 -7.10
CA SER A 9 -4.39 -1.99 -6.71
C SER A 9 -4.53 -2.52 -5.27
N PHE A 10 -3.62 -3.37 -4.84
CA PHE A 10 -3.65 -3.96 -3.49
C PHE A 10 -5.04 -4.52 -3.15
N ASP A 11 -5.54 -5.39 -3.99
CA ASP A 11 -6.93 -5.86 -3.90
C ASP A 11 -6.98 -7.38 -3.76
N PRO A 12 -6.61 -7.94 -2.61
CA PRO A 12 -6.01 -7.28 -1.43
C PRO A 12 -4.48 -7.29 -1.48
N ILE A 13 -3.86 -6.69 -0.46
CA ILE A 13 -2.42 -6.79 -0.27
C ILE A 13 -2.04 -8.25 0.00
N THR A 14 -0.90 -8.67 -0.51
CA THR A 14 -0.42 -10.03 -0.37
C THR A 14 0.88 -10.07 0.43
N TYR A 15 1.30 -11.29 0.79
CA TYR A 15 2.59 -11.46 1.47
C TYR A 15 3.74 -10.97 0.60
N GLY A 16 3.63 -11.12 -0.72
CA GLY A 16 4.64 -10.58 -1.62
C GLY A 16 4.78 -9.08 -1.49
N HIS A 17 3.65 -8.38 -1.44
CA HIS A 17 3.67 -6.94 -1.22
C HIS A 17 4.30 -6.61 0.13
N LEU A 18 3.93 -7.36 1.16
CA LEU A 18 4.43 -7.09 2.51
C LEU A 18 5.94 -7.27 2.59
N GLU A 19 6.48 -8.30 1.95
CA GLU A 19 7.90 -8.54 1.95
C GLU A 19 8.67 -7.43 1.26
N ILE A 20 8.13 -6.91 0.16
CA ILE A 20 8.75 -5.79 -0.53
C ILE A 20 8.74 -4.54 0.34
N ILE A 21 7.63 -4.30 1.04
CA ILE A 21 7.53 -3.16 1.95
C ILE A 21 8.55 -3.30 3.07
N LYS A 22 8.67 -4.47 3.67
CA LYS A 22 9.65 -4.71 4.73
C LYS A 22 11.07 -4.45 4.25
N SER A 23 11.41 -4.94 3.07
CA SER A 23 12.74 -4.73 2.51
C SER A 23 13.00 -3.26 2.26
N SER A 24 12.00 -2.55 1.78
CA SER A 24 12.14 -1.13 1.46
C SER A 24 12.29 -0.27 2.70
N LEU A 25 11.70 -0.67 3.82
CA LEU A 25 11.84 0.05 5.08
C LEU A 25 13.28 0.05 5.59
N LYS A 26 14.10 -0.88 5.11
CA LYS A 26 15.52 -0.91 5.44
C LYS A 26 16.31 0.11 4.65
N MET A 27 15.79 0.54 3.50
CA MET A 27 16.49 1.43 2.59
C MET A 27 15.94 2.85 2.59
N PHE A 28 14.65 3.01 2.84
CA PHE A 28 13.98 4.30 2.75
C PHE A 28 13.37 4.67 4.07
N LYS A 29 13.44 5.95 4.37
CA LYS A 29 12.91 6.44 5.63
C LYS A 29 11.40 6.46 5.64
N ASN A 30 10.79 6.72 4.51
CA ASN A 30 9.35 6.80 4.38
C ASN A 30 8.88 5.99 3.16
N ILE A 31 7.70 5.43 3.29
CA ILE A 31 7.09 4.64 2.23
C ILE A 31 5.68 5.13 2.00
N VAL A 32 5.32 5.27 0.74
CA VAL A 32 3.95 5.63 0.36
C VAL A 32 3.35 4.48 -0.43
N ILE A 33 2.25 3.95 0.08
CA ILE A 33 1.47 2.94 -0.64
C ILE A 33 0.36 3.69 -1.36
N ALA A 34 0.40 3.65 -2.70
CA ALA A 34 -0.54 4.39 -3.53
C ALA A 34 -1.52 3.42 -4.17
N ILE A 35 -2.75 3.44 -3.68
CA ILE A 35 -3.77 2.52 -4.15
C ILE A 35 -4.49 3.14 -5.35
N GLY A 36 -4.38 2.48 -6.50
CA GLY A 36 -5.06 2.93 -7.70
C GLY A 36 -6.45 2.32 -7.79
N SER A 37 -7.41 3.12 -8.21
CA SER A 37 -8.74 2.62 -8.50
C SER A 37 -9.04 2.81 -9.98
N ASN A 38 -9.53 1.74 -10.59
CA ASN A 38 -9.92 1.74 -11.99
C ASN A 38 -11.40 1.39 -12.07
N ILE A 39 -12.19 2.35 -12.54
CA ILE A 39 -13.63 2.14 -12.57
C ILE A 39 -14.06 1.06 -13.55
N GLU A 40 -13.19 0.70 -14.48
CA GLU A 40 -13.51 -0.33 -15.45
C GLU A 40 -13.35 -1.74 -14.92
N LYS A 41 -12.67 -1.88 -13.79
CA LYS A 41 -12.49 -3.17 -13.17
C LYS A 41 -13.44 -3.30 -11.99
N GLN A 42 -13.86 -4.53 -11.73
CA GLN A 42 -14.66 -4.79 -10.54
C GLN A 42 -13.73 -5.30 -9.45
N PRO A 43 -13.40 -4.46 -8.49
CA PRO A 43 -12.49 -4.88 -7.43
C PRO A 43 -13.16 -5.84 -6.47
N LEU A 44 -12.36 -6.65 -5.80
CA LEU A 44 -12.85 -7.53 -4.74
C LEU A 44 -13.26 -6.70 -3.53
N PHE A 45 -12.53 -5.63 -3.27
CA PHE A 45 -12.78 -4.78 -2.12
C PHE A 45 -12.83 -3.32 -2.56
N SER A 46 -13.63 -2.53 -1.87
CA SER A 46 -13.63 -1.09 -2.08
C SER A 46 -12.27 -0.50 -1.69
N VAL A 47 -12.01 0.74 -2.09
CA VAL A 47 -10.77 1.41 -1.72
C VAL A 47 -10.66 1.52 -0.21
N ASP A 48 -11.75 1.89 0.47
CA ASP A 48 -11.75 2.01 1.91
C ASP A 48 -11.46 0.68 2.59
N GLU A 49 -12.01 -0.41 2.07
CA GLU A 49 -11.73 -1.73 2.62
C GLU A 49 -10.28 -2.12 2.40
N ARG A 50 -9.72 -1.80 1.25
CA ARG A 50 -8.32 -2.10 0.97
C ARG A 50 -7.40 -1.33 1.88
N ILE A 51 -7.69 -0.06 2.12
CA ILE A 51 -6.91 0.75 3.05
C ILE A 51 -6.99 0.16 4.45
N SER A 52 -8.19 -0.23 4.88
CA SER A 52 -8.38 -0.80 6.21
C SER A 52 -7.60 -2.09 6.40
N ILE A 53 -7.59 -2.95 5.39
CA ILE A 53 -6.83 -4.20 5.43
C ILE A 53 -5.34 -3.92 5.56
N ILE A 54 -4.82 -2.97 4.79
CA ILE A 54 -3.41 -2.63 4.85
C ILE A 54 -3.06 -2.04 6.21
N GLU A 55 -3.91 -1.17 6.74
CA GLU A 55 -3.67 -0.59 8.07
C GLU A 55 -3.61 -1.65 9.14
N ASP A 56 -4.51 -2.62 9.08
CA ASP A 56 -4.53 -3.70 10.06
C ASP A 56 -3.26 -4.53 10.00
N ILE A 57 -2.78 -4.82 8.79
CA ILE A 57 -1.56 -5.59 8.62
C ILE A 57 -0.35 -4.82 9.13
N ILE A 58 -0.30 -3.51 8.87
CA ILE A 58 0.79 -2.69 9.37
C ILE A 58 0.79 -2.68 10.90
N LYS A 59 -0.38 -2.56 11.50
CA LYS A 59 -0.49 -2.58 12.96
C LYS A 59 0.01 -3.89 13.56
N SER A 60 -0.30 -5.00 12.92
CA SER A 60 0.07 -6.29 13.49
C SER A 60 1.49 -6.69 13.16
N ASP A 61 1.95 -6.43 11.94
CA ASP A 61 3.24 -6.93 11.48
C ASP A 61 4.35 -5.88 11.51
N LEU A 62 4.00 -4.59 11.39
CA LEU A 62 4.98 -3.51 11.32
C LEU A 62 4.61 -2.36 12.26
N PRO A 63 4.31 -2.65 13.53
CA PRO A 63 3.82 -1.61 14.42
C PRO A 63 4.85 -0.50 14.66
N GLN A 64 6.14 -0.82 14.59
CA GLN A 64 7.19 0.15 14.84
C GLN A 64 7.37 1.09 13.66
N ASP A 65 6.87 0.73 12.50
CA ASP A 65 7.06 1.49 11.27
C ASP A 65 5.81 2.21 10.80
N ARG A 66 4.75 2.20 11.60
CA ARG A 66 3.48 2.79 11.21
C ARG A 66 3.60 4.22 10.73
N GLU A 67 4.39 5.03 11.44
CA GLU A 67 4.52 6.45 11.12
C GLU A 67 5.34 6.68 9.87
N ARG A 68 6.07 5.68 9.43
CA ARG A 68 6.89 5.76 8.23
C ARG A 68 6.13 5.35 6.98
N ILE A 69 4.93 4.80 7.14
CA ILE A 69 4.15 4.27 6.03
C ILE A 69 2.89 5.10 5.86
N LYS A 70 2.75 5.70 4.70
CA LYS A 70 1.59 6.49 4.35
C LYS A 70 0.79 5.77 3.27
N ILE A 71 -0.53 5.80 3.40
CA ILE A 71 -1.41 5.16 2.43
C ILE A 71 -2.23 6.24 1.76
N ILE A 72 -2.16 6.31 0.44
CA ILE A 72 -2.97 7.24 -0.35
C ILE A 72 -3.73 6.47 -1.41
N SER A 73 -4.75 7.08 -1.93
CA SER A 73 -5.49 6.52 -3.06
C SER A 73 -5.56 7.56 -4.16
N PHE A 74 -5.67 7.08 -5.39
CA PHE A 74 -5.82 7.96 -6.52
C PHE A 74 -6.71 7.30 -7.56
N LYS A 75 -7.40 8.12 -8.33
CA LYS A 75 -8.19 7.65 -9.45
C LYS A 75 -7.41 7.86 -10.72
N GLY A 76 -7.57 6.94 -11.63
CA GLY A 76 -7.00 7.12 -12.94
C GLY A 76 -6.43 5.86 -13.50
N LEU A 77 -5.92 6.02 -14.69
CA LEU A 77 -5.30 4.95 -15.40
C LEU A 77 -3.91 4.78 -14.86
N LEU A 78 -3.77 3.88 -13.95
CA LEU A 78 -2.48 3.34 -13.69
C LEU A 78 -2.35 2.19 -14.62
N VAL A 79 -1.50 2.38 -15.53
CA VAL A 79 -1.16 1.28 -16.40
C VAL A 79 -0.17 0.45 -15.63
N ASP A 80 -0.63 -0.66 -15.24
CA ASP A 80 0.25 -1.61 -14.61
C ASP A 80 0.66 -2.70 -15.56
#